data_73db5aa0e0c8a8dc272e4a31a4215477
#
_entry.id   73db5aa0e0c8a8dc272e4a31a4215477
#
_cell.length_a   1.000
_cell.length_b   1.000
_cell.length_c   1.000
_cell.angle_alpha   90.00
_cell.angle_beta   90.00
_cell.angle_gamma   90.00
#
_symmetry.space_group_name_H-M   'P 1'
#
loop_
_entity.id
_entity.type
_entity.pdbx_description
1 polymer ?
#
loop_
_entity_poly.entity_id
_entity_poly.type
_entity_poly.pdbx_seq_one_letter_code
_entity_poly.pdbx_strand_id
1 'polypeptide(L)'
;MNHREIFSDARWLSPRQSLDAALFRSEIEINRTVQKAEITICGLGWFILYINGRRVGNDEFVPAYTDYHDRPDMNLSYPLNDDFSHRIYALKYDVAEYLHEGKNVLGVAVGGGYYHQTLRKAEGNMNYGNIK
;
A
#
# COMPACT_ATOMS: atom_id res chain seq x y z
N MET A 1 -9.94 -10.18 12.19
CA MET A 1 -9.77 -10.57 10.77
C MET A 1 -8.30 -10.86 10.56
N ASN A 2 -7.97 -12.07 10.17
CA ASN A 2 -6.57 -12.52 10.09
C ASN A 2 -5.92 -11.87 8.84
N HIS A 3 -4.79 -11.21 9.00
CA HIS A 3 -4.09 -10.50 7.91
C HIS A 3 -3.76 -11.37 6.70
N ARG A 4 -3.60 -12.66 6.90
CA ARG A 4 -3.30 -13.64 5.84
C ARG A 4 -4.48 -13.86 4.88
N GLU A 5 -5.71 -13.54 5.29
CA GLU A 5 -6.90 -13.72 4.46
C GLU A 5 -7.15 -12.56 3.49
N ILE A 6 -6.72 -11.33 3.84
CA ILE A 6 -6.94 -10.14 3.00
C ILE A 6 -6.07 -10.18 1.73
N PHE A 7 -4.87 -10.72 1.83
CA PHE A 7 -3.87 -10.72 0.76
C PHE A 7 -3.41 -12.12 0.37
N SER A 8 -4.27 -13.16 0.51
CA SER A 8 -3.90 -14.56 0.24
C SER A 8 -3.29 -14.76 -1.14
N ASP A 9 -3.80 -14.05 -2.14
CA ASP A 9 -3.38 -14.15 -3.54
C ASP A 9 -2.58 -12.94 -4.04
N ALA A 10 -2.35 -11.97 -3.17
CA ALA A 10 -1.59 -10.78 -3.53
C ALA A 10 -0.08 -11.04 -3.50
N ARG A 11 0.63 -10.31 -4.35
CA ARG A 11 2.09 -10.33 -4.40
C ARG A 11 2.64 -8.93 -4.28
N TRP A 12 3.76 -8.80 -3.60
CA TRP A 12 4.51 -7.57 -3.60
C TRP A 12 5.11 -7.30 -4.97
N LEU A 13 4.93 -6.07 -5.44
CA LEU A 13 5.58 -5.55 -6.63
C LEU A 13 6.63 -4.54 -6.21
N SER A 14 7.80 -4.60 -6.80
CA SER A 14 8.88 -3.65 -6.57
C SER A 14 9.51 -3.25 -7.89
N PRO A 15 9.96 -2.00 -8.05
CA PRO A 15 10.73 -1.62 -9.23
C PRO A 15 12.03 -2.42 -9.29
N ARG A 16 12.54 -2.67 -10.49
CA ARG A 16 13.79 -3.43 -10.69
C ARG A 16 15.01 -2.73 -10.13
N GLN A 17 14.94 -1.42 -9.97
CA GLN A 17 15.99 -0.58 -9.41
C GLN A 17 15.45 0.16 -8.19
N SER A 18 16.35 0.54 -7.28
CA SER A 18 15.99 1.43 -6.19
C SER A 18 15.63 2.80 -6.74
N LEU A 19 14.42 3.27 -6.46
CA LEU A 19 13.88 4.54 -6.92
C LEU A 19 13.23 5.26 -5.72
N ASP A 20 13.28 6.60 -5.73
CA ASP A 20 12.57 7.41 -4.74
C ASP A 20 11.06 7.47 -5.01
N ALA A 21 10.66 7.20 -6.26
CA ALA A 21 9.26 7.05 -6.65
C ALA A 21 9.13 6.08 -7.84
N ALA A 22 8.03 5.35 -7.90
CA ALA A 22 7.71 4.44 -9.00
C ALA A 22 6.26 4.56 -9.42
N LEU A 23 6.02 4.26 -10.69
CA LEU A 23 4.69 4.11 -11.25
C LEU A 23 4.46 2.64 -11.62
N PHE A 24 3.43 2.06 -11.04
CA PHE A 24 2.95 0.72 -11.40
C PHE A 24 1.71 0.85 -12.27
N ARG A 25 1.58 0.02 -13.28
CA ARG A 25 0.46 0.03 -14.21
C ARG A 25 0.04 -1.40 -14.54
N SER A 26 -1.26 -1.62 -14.53
CA SER A 26 -1.87 -2.87 -14.97
C SER A 26 -3.11 -2.61 -15.78
N GLU A 27 -3.47 -3.53 -16.67
CA GLU A 27 -4.71 -3.53 -17.41
C GLU A 27 -5.57 -4.71 -17.00
N ILE A 28 -6.87 -4.47 -16.91
CA ILE A 28 -7.88 -5.51 -16.66
C ILE A 28 -8.99 -5.37 -17.69
N GLU A 29 -9.58 -6.51 -18.09
CA GLU A 29 -10.73 -6.57 -18.98
C GLU A 29 -11.96 -6.93 -18.16
N ILE A 30 -13.02 -6.18 -18.31
CA ILE A 30 -14.29 -6.39 -17.61
C ILE A 30 -15.37 -6.68 -18.67
N ASN A 31 -15.99 -7.86 -18.61
CA ASN A 31 -16.92 -8.35 -19.61
C ASN A 31 -18.39 -8.12 -19.26
N ARG A 32 -18.67 -7.32 -18.25
CA ARG A 32 -20.03 -7.01 -17.79
C ARG A 32 -20.07 -5.73 -16.99
N THR A 33 -21.24 -5.15 -16.86
CA THR A 33 -21.49 -3.98 -16.01
C THR A 33 -21.11 -4.25 -14.55
N VAL A 34 -20.33 -3.35 -13.98
CA VAL A 34 -19.86 -3.45 -12.59
C VAL A 34 -20.91 -2.87 -11.67
N GLN A 35 -21.47 -3.70 -10.79
CA GLN A 35 -22.43 -3.27 -9.75
C GLN A 35 -21.74 -2.94 -8.43
N LYS A 36 -20.67 -3.67 -8.13
CA LYS A 36 -19.87 -3.50 -6.92
C LYS A 36 -18.43 -3.89 -7.22
N ALA A 37 -17.50 -3.06 -6.81
CA ALA A 37 -16.09 -3.39 -6.89
C ALA A 37 -15.33 -2.72 -5.73
N GLU A 38 -14.42 -3.47 -5.16
CA GLU A 38 -13.60 -3.04 -4.04
C GLU A 38 -12.15 -3.38 -4.33
N ILE A 39 -11.25 -2.48 -4.02
CA ILE A 39 -9.82 -2.72 -4.05
C ILE A 39 -9.25 -2.56 -2.65
N THR A 40 -8.45 -3.55 -2.22
CA THR A 40 -7.64 -3.45 -1.02
C THR A 40 -6.19 -3.30 -1.44
N ILE A 41 -5.54 -2.23 -1.01
CA ILE A 41 -4.19 -1.88 -1.42
C ILE A 41 -3.31 -1.57 -0.22
N CYS A 42 -2.07 -2.03 -0.28
CA CYS A 42 -1.01 -1.69 0.65
C CYS A 42 0.22 -1.25 -0.14
N GLY A 43 0.84 -0.16 0.26
CA GLY A 43 2.12 0.29 -0.28
C GLY A 43 3.15 0.44 0.83
N LEU A 44 4.37 -0.03 0.60
CA LEU A 44 5.52 0.28 1.44
C LEU A 44 6.21 1.54 0.89
N GLY A 45 5.77 2.65 1.42
CA GLY A 45 5.90 4.01 0.95
C GLY A 45 4.53 4.68 0.96
N TRP A 46 4.41 5.85 0.39
CA TRP A 46 3.11 6.51 0.20
C TRP A 46 2.61 6.30 -1.22
N PHE A 47 1.34 6.01 -1.38
CA PHE A 47 0.79 5.77 -2.70
C PHE A 47 -0.40 6.67 -3.03
N ILE A 48 -0.64 6.82 -4.34
CA ILE A 48 -1.86 7.36 -4.90
C ILE A 48 -2.37 6.35 -5.93
N LEU A 49 -3.63 5.95 -5.80
CA LEU A 49 -4.30 5.04 -6.72
C LEU A 49 -5.04 5.81 -7.80
N TYR A 50 -4.93 5.34 -9.03
CA TYR A 50 -5.66 5.83 -10.19
C TYR A 50 -6.37 4.68 -10.90
N ILE A 51 -7.57 4.93 -11.38
CA ILE A 51 -8.29 4.03 -12.28
C ILE A 51 -8.77 4.84 -13.48
N ASN A 52 -8.43 4.39 -14.67
CA ASN A 52 -8.77 5.06 -15.93
C ASN A 52 -8.38 6.55 -15.96
N GLY A 53 -7.25 6.89 -15.36
CA GLY A 53 -6.74 8.25 -15.26
C GLY A 53 -7.39 9.12 -14.17
N ARG A 54 -8.40 8.62 -13.47
CA ARG A 54 -9.04 9.31 -12.35
C ARG A 54 -8.42 8.87 -11.03
N ARG A 55 -8.07 9.81 -10.17
CA ARG A 55 -7.61 9.52 -8.82
C ARG A 55 -8.74 8.89 -8.00
N VAL A 56 -8.43 7.83 -7.26
CA VAL A 56 -9.34 7.15 -6.35
C VAL A 56 -9.15 7.70 -4.95
N GLY A 57 -10.23 8.20 -4.36
CA GLY A 57 -10.20 8.81 -3.03
C GLY A 57 -9.44 10.13 -2.98
N ASN A 58 -9.36 10.70 -1.78
CA ASN A 58 -8.69 11.97 -1.51
C ASN A 58 -7.61 11.84 -0.43
N ASP A 59 -7.24 10.61 -0.08
CA ASP A 59 -6.23 10.37 0.95
C ASP A 59 -4.87 10.87 0.51
N GLU A 60 -4.16 11.50 1.44
CA GLU A 60 -2.79 11.97 1.27
C GLU A 60 -1.87 11.24 2.24
N PHE A 61 -0.64 10.97 1.80
CA PHE A 61 0.40 10.34 2.63
C PHE A 61 -0.01 9.00 3.26
N VAL A 62 -0.68 8.17 2.48
CA VAL A 62 -1.14 6.85 2.90
C VAL A 62 -0.27 5.72 2.36
N PRO A 63 -0.15 4.60 3.08
CA PRO A 63 -0.69 4.31 4.41
C PRO A 63 0.05 5.08 5.50
N ALA A 64 -0.57 5.15 6.70
CA ALA A 64 0.08 5.72 7.86
C ALA A 64 1.37 4.96 8.22
N TYR A 65 2.34 5.68 8.76
CA TYR A 65 3.59 5.10 9.23
C TYR A 65 3.34 4.07 10.34
N THR A 66 4.11 2.98 10.25
CA THR A 66 4.20 1.96 11.29
C THR A 66 5.66 1.61 11.54
N ASP A 67 5.92 0.74 12.50
CA ASP A 67 7.25 0.22 12.72
C ASP A 67 7.54 -0.92 11.72
N TYR A 68 8.51 -0.71 10.85
CA TYR A 68 8.93 -1.68 9.85
C TYR A 68 10.16 -2.50 10.27
N HIS A 69 10.65 -2.33 11.51
CA HIS A 69 11.77 -3.11 12.01
C HIS A 69 11.34 -4.55 12.27
N ASP A 70 12.25 -5.47 11.97
CA ASP A 70 12.10 -6.85 12.40
C ASP A 70 12.38 -6.94 13.91
N ARG A 71 11.33 -7.15 14.68
CA ARG A 71 11.40 -7.34 16.14
C ARG A 71 10.54 -8.50 16.56
N PRO A 72 10.92 -9.17 17.65
CA PRO A 72 10.01 -10.13 18.27
C PRO A 72 8.74 -9.42 18.75
N ASP A 73 7.64 -10.12 18.73
CA ASP A 73 6.40 -9.66 19.34
C ASP A 73 6.67 -9.27 20.79
N MET A 74 6.18 -8.11 21.20
CA MET A 74 6.29 -7.64 22.56
C MET A 74 4.92 -7.67 23.21
N ASN A 75 4.84 -8.37 24.34
CA ASN A 75 3.69 -8.35 25.22
C ASN A 75 3.93 -7.30 26.30
N LEU A 76 3.11 -6.26 26.32
CA LEU A 76 3.24 -5.17 27.28
C LEU A 76 2.34 -5.40 28.48
N SER A 77 2.93 -5.22 29.68
CA SER A 77 2.20 -5.29 30.94
C SER A 77 1.47 -3.98 31.24
N TYR A 78 0.52 -4.06 32.19
CA TYR A 78 -0.19 -2.88 32.69
C TYR A 78 0.75 -1.67 32.91
N PRO A 79 0.34 -0.44 32.53
CA PRO A 79 -1.02 -0.06 32.05
C PRO A 79 -1.23 -0.25 30.54
N LEU A 80 -0.25 -0.67 29.78
CA LEU A 80 -0.34 -0.70 28.33
C LEU A 80 -1.08 -1.94 27.80
N ASN A 81 -1.00 -3.06 28.49
CA ASN A 81 -1.73 -4.32 28.21
C ASN A 81 -1.94 -4.64 26.72
N ASP A 82 -0.95 -4.38 25.90
CA ASP A 82 -1.06 -4.46 24.45
C ASP A 82 0.00 -5.38 23.88
N ASP A 83 -0.37 -6.12 22.85
CA ASP A 83 0.56 -6.96 22.10
C ASP A 83 1.07 -6.15 20.91
N PHE A 84 2.36 -5.85 20.90
CA PHE A 84 3.02 -5.22 19.77
C PHE A 84 3.51 -6.27 18.78
N SER A 85 2.95 -6.24 17.60
CA SER A 85 3.43 -6.98 16.45
C SER A 85 3.64 -6.03 15.27
N HIS A 86 4.37 -6.46 14.25
CA HIS A 86 4.47 -5.72 13.00
C HIS A 86 3.10 -5.47 12.40
N ARG A 87 2.79 -4.23 12.12
CA ARG A 87 1.54 -3.83 11.47
C ARG A 87 1.85 -3.04 10.21
N ILE A 88 1.25 -3.45 9.12
CA ILE A 88 1.24 -2.70 7.87
C ILE A 88 -0.21 -2.42 7.54
N TYR A 89 -0.54 -1.16 7.33
CA TYR A 89 -1.91 -0.77 7.03
C TYR A 89 -2.23 -0.98 5.55
N ALA A 90 -3.39 -1.56 5.31
CA ALA A 90 -4.00 -1.62 4.01
C ALA A 90 -5.23 -0.72 3.96
N LEU A 91 -5.44 -0.07 2.84
CA LEU A 91 -6.59 0.77 2.59
C LEU A 91 -7.55 0.06 1.64
N LYS A 92 -8.83 0.34 1.83
CA LYS A 92 -9.91 -0.28 1.08
C LYS A 92 -10.75 0.83 0.43
N TYR A 93 -10.96 0.71 -0.88
CA TYR A 93 -11.73 1.67 -1.65
C TYR A 93 -12.86 0.98 -2.41
N ASP A 94 -14.05 1.58 -2.41
CA ASP A 94 -15.07 1.26 -3.40
C ASP A 94 -14.66 1.92 -4.71
N VAL A 95 -14.56 1.12 -5.76
CA VAL A 95 -14.06 1.57 -7.06
C VAL A 95 -15.06 1.31 -8.19
N ALA A 96 -16.29 0.94 -7.87
CA ALA A 96 -17.28 0.61 -8.90
C ALA A 96 -17.50 1.76 -9.89
N GLU A 97 -17.55 3.00 -9.43
CA GLU A 97 -17.76 4.19 -10.26
C GLU A 97 -16.62 4.52 -11.23
N TYR A 98 -15.43 3.95 -11.00
CA TYR A 98 -14.25 4.17 -11.83
C TYR A 98 -14.11 3.16 -12.95
N LEU A 99 -14.87 2.07 -12.89
CA LEU A 99 -14.77 0.93 -13.79
C LEU A 99 -15.88 0.93 -14.84
N HIS A 100 -15.58 0.41 -16.01
CA HIS A 100 -16.54 0.23 -17.11
C HIS A 100 -16.31 -1.11 -17.83
N GLU A 101 -17.26 -1.50 -18.66
CA GLU A 101 -17.08 -2.66 -19.55
C GLU A 101 -15.90 -2.41 -20.51
N GLY A 102 -15.17 -3.46 -20.83
CA GLY A 102 -13.98 -3.42 -21.65
C GLY A 102 -12.70 -3.21 -20.84
N LYS A 103 -11.73 -2.59 -21.47
CA LYS A 103 -10.40 -2.37 -20.88
C LYS A 103 -10.42 -1.28 -19.83
N ASN A 104 -9.89 -1.59 -18.66
CA ASN A 104 -9.65 -0.65 -17.58
C ASN A 104 -8.17 -0.63 -17.23
N VAL A 105 -7.67 0.51 -16.83
CA VAL A 105 -6.26 0.72 -16.45
C VAL A 105 -6.18 1.09 -14.98
N LEU A 106 -5.42 0.32 -14.24
CA LEU A 106 -5.05 0.62 -12.86
C LEU A 106 -3.65 1.21 -12.85
N GLY A 107 -3.47 2.30 -12.14
CA GLY A 107 -2.19 2.96 -11.95
C GLY A 107 -1.95 3.25 -10.48
N VAL A 108 -0.74 2.97 -10.00
CA VAL A 108 -0.35 3.31 -8.63
C VAL A 108 0.96 4.08 -8.69
N ALA A 109 0.93 5.32 -8.19
CA ALA A 109 2.14 6.08 -7.94
C ALA A 109 2.57 5.83 -6.51
N VAL A 110 3.82 5.40 -6.30
CA VAL A 110 4.37 5.11 -4.96
C VAL A 110 5.61 5.94 -4.75
N GLY A 111 5.64 6.74 -3.69
CA GLY A 111 6.82 7.45 -3.22
C GLY A 111 7.42 6.78 -1.99
N GLY A 112 8.69 7.07 -1.67
CA GLY A 112 9.44 6.40 -0.60
C GLY A 112 8.81 6.54 0.80
N GLY A 113 8.17 7.66 1.08
CA GLY A 113 7.57 7.92 2.40
C GLY A 113 8.55 7.74 3.54
N TYR A 114 8.10 7.11 4.61
CA TYR A 114 8.96 6.70 5.73
C TYR A 114 9.62 5.34 5.55
N TYR A 115 9.21 4.57 4.54
CA TYR A 115 9.76 3.24 4.31
C TYR A 115 11.10 3.28 3.58
N HIS A 116 11.24 4.14 2.59
CA HIS A 116 12.43 4.26 1.74
C HIS A 116 12.96 5.69 1.76
N GLN A 117 13.93 5.96 2.62
CA GLN A 117 14.56 7.27 2.76
C GLN A 117 16.07 7.15 2.55
N THR A 118 16.53 7.53 1.38
CA THR A 118 17.94 7.41 0.99
C THR A 118 18.81 8.56 1.50
N LEU A 119 18.23 9.72 1.82
CA LEU A 119 18.97 10.94 2.12
C LEU A 119 18.84 11.45 3.57
N ARG A 120 18.14 10.74 4.44
CA ARG A 120 17.96 11.18 5.82
C ARG A 120 19.20 10.98 6.66
N LYS A 121 19.85 12.08 7.05
CA LYS A 121 21.10 12.07 7.82
C LYS A 121 20.92 12.33 9.32
N ALA A 122 19.80 12.90 9.76
CA ALA A 122 19.69 13.50 11.08
C ALA A 122 19.22 12.55 12.20
N GLU A 123 18.50 11.49 11.91
CA GLU A 123 17.84 10.64 12.92
C GLU A 123 18.03 9.14 12.66
N GLY A 124 19.10 8.78 12.03
CA GLY A 124 19.36 7.41 11.63
C GLY A 124 18.79 7.08 10.24
N ASN A 125 19.24 5.97 9.70
CA ASN A 125 18.80 5.51 8.39
C ASN A 125 17.45 4.80 8.51
N MET A 126 16.40 5.40 7.95
CA MET A 126 15.07 4.80 7.86
C MET A 126 14.85 4.17 6.48
N ASN A 127 15.81 3.43 6.02
CA ASN A 127 15.68 2.69 4.77
C ASN A 127 15.43 1.20 5.07
N TYR A 128 14.20 0.78 4.90
CA TYR A 128 13.77 -0.60 5.16
C TYR A 128 13.75 -1.46 3.89
N GLY A 129 14.04 -0.87 2.76
CA GLY A 129 14.09 -1.56 1.48
C GLY A 129 13.57 -0.72 0.32
N ASN A 130 13.42 -1.34 -0.84
CA ASN A 130 12.81 -0.69 -2.00
C ASN A 130 11.31 -0.53 -1.80
N ILE A 131 10.74 0.55 -2.34
CA ILE A 131 9.29 0.77 -2.38
C ILE A 131 8.57 -0.42 -3.02
N LYS A 132 7.38 -0.71 -2.51
CA LYS A 132 6.54 -1.85 -2.96
C LYS A 132 5.08 -1.45 -3.01
#